data_7d434ae81b1595eda5fd437e741fb05d
#
_entry.id   7d434ae81b1595eda5fd437e741fb05d
#
_cell.length_a   1.000
_cell.length_b   1.000
_cell.length_c   1.000
_cell.angle_alpha   90.00
_cell.angle_beta   90.00
_cell.angle_gamma   90.00
#
_symmetry.space_group_name_H-M   'P 1'
#
loop_
_entity.id
_entity.type
_entity.pdbx_description
1 polymer ?
#
loop_
_entity_poly.entity_id
_entity_poly.type
_entity_poly.pdbx_seq_one_letter_code
_entity_poly.pdbx_strand_id
1 'polypeptide(L)'
;MASYLVMATGVRRLRFIRTAQAAGFTLEQIGELLALDATEDRPRARELARARVAALDARIAEMKAARDALRRLADECGSGASGPCPILTVFDAN
;
A
#
# COMPACT_ATOMS: atom_id res chain seq x y z
N MET A 1 14.85 -3.59 -30.43
CA MET A 1 13.90 -3.43 -29.29
C MET A 1 13.84 -4.66 -28.41
N ALA A 2 13.59 -5.82 -28.99
CA ALA A 2 13.53 -7.05 -28.19
C ALA A 2 14.85 -7.36 -27.49
N SER A 3 15.97 -7.20 -28.18
CA SER A 3 17.28 -7.45 -27.59
C SER A 3 17.61 -6.47 -26.46
N TYR A 4 17.18 -5.22 -26.61
CA TYR A 4 17.34 -4.22 -25.56
C TYR A 4 16.57 -4.63 -24.30
N LEU A 5 15.34 -5.07 -24.48
CA LEU A 5 14.53 -5.52 -23.36
C LEU A 5 15.13 -6.75 -22.67
N VAL A 6 15.66 -7.67 -23.46
CA VAL A 6 16.32 -8.85 -22.93
C VAL A 6 17.57 -8.46 -22.12
N MET A 7 18.37 -7.56 -22.65
CA MET A 7 19.58 -7.11 -21.96
C MET A 7 19.27 -6.40 -20.65
N ALA A 8 18.24 -5.56 -20.64
CA ALA A 8 17.86 -4.79 -19.46
C ALA A 8 16.95 -5.56 -18.51
N THR A 9 16.41 -6.69 -18.95
CA THR A 9 15.33 -7.39 -18.24
C THR A 9 15.67 -7.75 -16.81
N GLY A 10 16.90 -8.20 -16.54
CA GLY A 10 17.28 -8.61 -15.18
C GLY A 10 17.08 -7.50 -14.15
N VAL A 11 17.72 -6.36 -14.38
CA VAL A 11 17.68 -5.22 -13.46
C VAL A 11 16.30 -4.56 -13.48
N ARG A 12 15.77 -4.31 -14.68
CA ARG A 12 14.45 -3.67 -14.82
C ARG A 12 13.35 -4.51 -14.21
N ARG A 13 13.39 -5.81 -14.44
CA ARG A 13 12.40 -6.72 -13.89
C ARG A 13 12.44 -6.71 -12.38
N LEU A 14 13.62 -6.72 -11.79
CA LEU A 14 13.76 -6.68 -10.34
C LEU A 14 13.24 -5.37 -9.77
N ARG A 15 13.57 -4.23 -10.39
CA ARG A 15 13.05 -2.94 -9.98
C ARG A 15 11.54 -2.89 -10.08
N PHE A 16 11.02 -3.39 -11.21
CA PHE A 16 9.58 -3.43 -11.45
C PHE A 16 8.89 -4.22 -10.35
N ILE A 17 9.41 -5.41 -10.05
CA ILE A 17 8.84 -6.28 -9.02
C ILE A 17 8.83 -5.58 -7.66
N ARG A 18 9.95 -4.98 -7.29
CA ARG A 18 10.06 -4.28 -6.01
C ARG A 18 9.12 -3.09 -5.91
N THR A 19 9.06 -2.30 -6.97
CA THR A 19 8.18 -1.14 -7.01
C THR A 19 6.72 -1.56 -6.92
N ALA A 20 6.34 -2.59 -7.67
CA ALA A 20 4.98 -3.10 -7.66
C ALA A 20 4.63 -3.71 -6.31
N GLN A 21 5.55 -4.44 -5.69
CA GLN A 21 5.33 -4.98 -4.34
C GLN A 21 5.13 -3.86 -3.32
N ALA A 22 5.91 -2.80 -3.43
CA ALA A 22 5.76 -1.64 -2.54
C ALA A 22 4.40 -0.99 -2.70
N ALA A 23 3.84 -1.02 -3.91
CA ALA A 23 2.50 -0.51 -4.18
C ALA A 23 1.39 -1.50 -3.75
N GLY A 24 1.79 -2.69 -3.28
CA GLY A 24 0.84 -3.65 -2.74
C GLY A 24 0.28 -4.66 -3.74
N PHE A 25 0.86 -4.73 -4.95
CA PHE A 25 0.48 -5.79 -5.88
C PHE A 25 0.95 -7.15 -5.38
N THR A 26 0.14 -8.16 -5.60
CA THR A 26 0.54 -9.54 -5.30
C THR A 26 1.50 -10.05 -6.37
N LEU A 27 2.23 -11.11 -6.08
CA LEU A 27 3.13 -11.71 -7.06
C LEU A 27 2.37 -12.16 -8.31
N GLU A 28 1.15 -12.66 -8.14
CA GLU A 28 0.31 -13.05 -9.27
C GLU A 28 -0.03 -11.85 -10.15
N GLN A 29 -0.42 -10.74 -9.53
CA GLN A 29 -0.70 -9.50 -10.26
C GLN A 29 0.54 -8.94 -10.95
N ILE A 30 1.69 -9.04 -10.32
CA ILE A 30 2.95 -8.60 -10.91
C ILE A 30 3.28 -9.45 -12.13
N GLY A 31 3.07 -10.76 -12.03
CA GLY A 31 3.24 -11.67 -13.17
C GLY A 31 2.34 -11.29 -14.32
N GLU A 32 1.08 -10.94 -14.04
CA GLU A 32 0.14 -10.49 -15.06
C GLU A 32 0.63 -9.19 -15.72
N LEU A 33 1.08 -8.22 -14.92
CA LEU A 33 1.59 -6.95 -15.45
C LEU A 33 2.80 -7.17 -16.35
N LEU A 34 3.70 -8.07 -15.98
CA LEU A 34 4.86 -8.39 -16.79
C LEU A 34 4.46 -9.04 -18.12
N ALA A 35 3.45 -9.90 -18.10
CA ALA A 35 2.93 -10.52 -19.30
C ALA A 35 2.25 -9.50 -20.21
N LEU A 36 1.56 -8.52 -19.65
CA LEU A 36 0.90 -7.48 -20.41
C LEU A 36 1.88 -6.56 -21.11
N ASP A 37 3.08 -6.40 -20.55
CA ASP A 37 4.13 -5.59 -21.19
C ASP A 37 4.45 -6.09 -22.58
N ALA A 38 4.45 -7.41 -22.77
CA ALA A 38 4.72 -8.03 -24.06
C ALA A 38 3.57 -7.86 -25.06
N THR A 39 2.34 -7.71 -24.57
CA THR A 39 1.15 -7.58 -25.42
C THR A 39 0.70 -6.14 -25.58
N GLU A 40 1.27 -5.23 -24.82
CA GLU A 40 0.89 -3.82 -24.83
C GLU A 40 -0.60 -3.60 -24.52
N ASP A 41 -1.15 -4.44 -23.68
CA ASP A 41 -2.56 -4.32 -23.25
C ASP A 41 -2.69 -3.22 -22.22
N ARG A 42 -2.71 -1.99 -22.68
CA ARG A 42 -2.81 -0.82 -21.81
C ARG A 42 -4.11 -0.75 -21.01
N PRO A 43 -5.26 -1.07 -21.61
CA PRO A 43 -6.51 -1.04 -20.83
C PRO A 43 -6.48 -1.96 -19.62
N ARG A 44 -5.93 -3.16 -19.77
CA ARG A 44 -5.85 -4.10 -18.65
C ARG A 44 -4.86 -3.62 -17.58
N ALA A 45 -3.72 -3.10 -18.01
CA ALA A 45 -2.73 -2.57 -17.08
C ALA A 45 -3.30 -1.39 -16.29
N ARG A 46 -4.05 -0.52 -16.95
CA ARG A 46 -4.71 0.62 -16.30
C ARG A 46 -5.76 0.15 -15.29
N GLU A 47 -6.51 -0.87 -15.65
CA GLU A 47 -7.53 -1.45 -14.75
C GLU A 47 -6.88 -1.97 -13.47
N LEU A 48 -5.79 -2.71 -13.59
CA LEU A 48 -5.07 -3.23 -12.43
C LEU A 48 -4.53 -2.09 -11.57
N ALA A 49 -3.98 -1.06 -12.19
CA ALA A 49 -3.45 0.09 -11.46
C ALA A 49 -4.56 0.84 -10.73
N ARG A 50 -5.69 1.05 -11.38
CA ARG A 50 -6.82 1.75 -10.75
C ARG A 50 -7.39 0.97 -9.58
N ALA A 51 -7.48 -0.34 -9.71
CA ALA A 51 -7.94 -1.18 -8.61
C ALA A 51 -6.97 -1.06 -7.42
N ARG A 52 -5.67 -0.99 -7.69
CA ARG A 52 -4.69 -0.83 -6.63
C ARG A 52 -4.77 0.55 -5.99
N VAL A 53 -5.00 1.60 -6.79
CA VAL A 53 -5.21 2.96 -6.27
C VAL A 53 -6.39 2.98 -5.31
N ALA A 54 -7.52 2.39 -5.70
CA ALA A 54 -8.70 2.35 -4.83
C ALA A 54 -8.41 1.64 -3.51
N ALA A 55 -7.68 0.52 -3.56
CA ALA A 55 -7.31 -0.20 -2.36
C ALA A 55 -6.38 0.61 -1.45
N LEU A 56 -5.44 1.32 -2.05
CA LEU A 56 -4.53 2.18 -1.31
C LEU A 56 -5.26 3.36 -0.67
N ASP A 57 -6.19 3.97 -1.40
CA ASP A 57 -6.99 5.07 -0.87
C ASP A 57 -7.80 4.64 0.35
N ALA A 58 -8.39 3.44 0.29
CA ALA A 58 -9.12 2.88 1.43
C ALA A 58 -8.20 2.68 2.61
N ARG A 59 -7.00 2.17 2.36
CA ARG A 59 -6.02 1.93 3.41
C ARG A 59 -5.52 3.24 4.04
N ILE A 60 -5.31 4.25 3.21
CA ILE A 60 -4.92 5.57 3.68
C ILE A 60 -6.01 6.15 4.59
N ALA A 61 -7.28 6.01 4.19
CA ALA A 61 -8.41 6.49 5.01
C ALA A 61 -8.45 5.78 6.36
N GLU A 62 -8.23 4.46 6.38
CA GLU A 62 -8.17 3.70 7.63
C GLU A 62 -7.03 4.17 8.51
N MET A 63 -5.86 4.39 7.91
CA MET A 63 -4.69 4.84 8.66
C MET A 63 -4.88 6.23 9.23
N LYS A 64 -5.50 7.13 8.46
CA LYS A 64 -5.81 8.48 8.95
C LYS A 64 -6.79 8.43 10.12
N ALA A 65 -7.81 7.58 10.01
CA ALA A 65 -8.78 7.41 11.10
C ALA A 65 -8.11 6.90 12.37
N ALA A 66 -7.22 5.91 12.22
CA ALA A 66 -6.47 5.37 13.35
C ALA A 66 -5.57 6.44 13.97
N ARG A 67 -4.88 7.20 13.13
CA ARG A 67 -4.01 8.29 13.59
C ARG A 67 -4.82 9.33 14.38
N ASP A 68 -5.95 9.74 13.82
CA ASP A 68 -6.77 10.76 14.47
C ASP A 68 -7.33 10.27 15.80
N ALA A 69 -7.72 9.00 15.88
CA ALA A 69 -8.17 8.40 17.11
C ALA A 69 -7.05 8.37 18.16
N LEU A 70 -5.85 7.96 17.76
CA LEU A 70 -4.70 7.94 18.67
C LEU A 70 -4.31 9.34 19.12
N ARG A 71 -4.41 10.31 18.23
CA ARG A 71 -4.10 11.70 18.55
C ARG A 71 -5.06 12.23 19.62
N ARG A 72 -6.35 11.94 19.49
CA ARG A 72 -7.33 12.33 20.51
C ARG A 72 -7.03 11.67 21.85
N LEU A 73 -6.74 10.37 21.82
CA LEU A 73 -6.40 9.64 23.05
C LEU A 73 -5.13 10.18 23.69
N ALA A 74 -4.13 10.52 22.89
CA ALA A 74 -2.90 11.11 23.40
C ALA A 74 -3.15 12.48 24.04
N ASP A 75 -4.00 13.29 23.41
CA ASP A 75 -4.36 14.61 23.96
C ASP A 75 -5.09 14.45 25.29
N GLU A 76 -6.01 13.51 25.39
CA GLU A 76 -6.74 13.25 26.64
C GLU A 76 -5.78 12.77 27.72
N CYS A 77 -4.85 11.89 27.38
CA CYS A 77 -3.87 11.38 28.32
C CYS A 77 -2.94 12.49 28.81
N GLY A 78 -2.62 13.45 27.92
CA GLY A 78 -1.74 14.56 28.26
C GLY A 78 -2.40 15.72 28.97
N SER A 79 -3.73 15.71 29.12
CA SER A 79 -4.46 16.84 29.71
C SER A 79 -4.34 16.92 31.23
N GLY A 80 -3.58 16.03 31.84
CA GLY A 80 -3.37 16.05 33.29
C GLY A 80 -4.50 15.47 34.13
N ALA A 81 -5.46 14.85 33.48
CA ALA A 81 -6.55 14.19 34.20
C ALA A 81 -5.99 13.05 35.06
N SER A 82 -6.48 12.92 36.28
CA SER A 82 -6.14 11.79 37.13
C SER A 82 -6.98 10.58 36.71
N GLY A 83 -6.39 9.40 36.86
CA GLY A 83 -7.09 8.17 36.52
C GLY A 83 -6.38 7.38 35.43
N PRO A 84 -6.98 6.30 34.93
CA PRO A 84 -6.37 5.46 33.93
C PRO A 84 -6.10 6.22 32.63
N CYS A 85 -4.98 5.94 31.99
CA CYS A 85 -4.66 6.52 30.69
C CYS A 85 -5.65 6.01 29.65
N PRO A 86 -6.32 6.91 28.88
CA PRO A 86 -7.30 6.48 27.88
C PRO A 86 -6.74 5.54 26.84
N ILE A 87 -5.48 5.72 26.45
CA ILE A 87 -4.83 4.85 25.48
C ILE A 87 -4.76 3.42 26.00
N LEU A 88 -4.28 3.27 27.23
CA LEU A 88 -4.12 1.96 27.83
C LEU A 88 -5.48 1.30 28.06
N THR A 89 -6.47 2.09 28.48
CA THR A 89 -7.81 1.58 28.72
C THR A 89 -8.45 1.04 27.44
N VAL A 90 -8.33 1.78 26.34
CA VAL A 90 -8.89 1.36 25.05
C VAL A 90 -8.26 0.06 24.56
N PHE A 91 -6.93 -0.03 24.62
CA PHE A 91 -6.23 -1.23 24.16
C PHE A 91 -6.45 -2.42 25.08
N ASP A 92 -6.59 -2.16 26.36
CA ASP A 92 -6.81 -3.20 27.35
C ASP A 92 -8.22 -3.82 27.23
N ALA A 93 -9.16 -3.07 26.69
CA ALA A 93 -10.54 -3.54 26.52
C ALA A 93 -10.67 -4.61 25.44
N ASN A 94 -9.64 -4.81 24.62
CA ASN A 94 -9.61 -5.83 23.59
C ASN A 94 -8.84 -7.06 24.04
#